data_d45fec4ce13a80224eba39546325f1b3
#
_entry.id   d45fec4ce13a80224eba39546325f1b3
#
_cell.length_a   1.000
_cell.length_b   1.000
_cell.length_c   1.000
_cell.angle_alpha   90.00
_cell.angle_beta   90.00
_cell.angle_gamma   90.00
#
_symmetry.space_group_name_H-M   'P 1'
#
loop_
_entity.id
_entity.type
_entity.pdbx_description
1 polymer ?
#
loop_
_entity_poly.entity_id
_entity_poly.type
_entity_poly.pdbx_seq_one_letter_code
_entity_poly.pdbx_strand_id
1 'polypeptide(L)'
;MNAAKVAVVTLLAGGISIGTAILGERWLAHRESAAVGRTAGSAQLQSLPDFRLPDLSGREVTSSAWAGKVLVLNYWASWCPPCLREIPMMIRAQESLHERGVQFVGIALDRVEDVKSFIAEYPLNYPVLIGNPESVELSRRLGNRLQGLPFTVIFDARGRRVFSHMGELGADALAAELDAALGGTRTQPRAIESAQRPKTSS
;
A
#
# COMPACT_ATOMS: atom_id res chain seq x y z
N MET A 1 -0.86 -67.19 31.48
CA MET A 1 -1.00 -65.71 31.53
C MET A 1 -2.39 -65.40 32.07
N ASN A 2 -2.51 -64.71 33.20
CA ASN A 2 -3.82 -64.50 33.84
C ASN A 2 -4.64 -63.46 33.06
N ALA A 3 -5.94 -63.75 32.84
CA ALA A 3 -6.87 -62.91 32.15
C ALA A 3 -6.85 -61.40 32.57
N ALA A 4 -6.58 -61.17 33.85
CA ALA A 4 -6.42 -59.82 34.41
C ALA A 4 -5.22 -59.05 33.82
N LYS A 5 -4.11 -59.72 33.50
CA LYS A 5 -2.92 -59.07 32.89
C LYS A 5 -3.16 -58.73 31.42
N VAL A 6 -3.94 -59.54 30.71
CA VAL A 6 -4.31 -59.26 29.31
C VAL A 6 -5.28 -58.08 29.24
N ALA A 7 -6.25 -57.99 30.16
CA ALA A 7 -7.19 -56.87 30.22
C ALA A 7 -6.52 -55.51 30.51
N VAL A 8 -5.51 -55.48 31.42
CA VAL A 8 -4.79 -54.27 31.74
C VAL A 8 -3.90 -53.79 30.59
N VAL A 9 -3.26 -54.71 29.84
CA VAL A 9 -2.41 -54.36 28.70
C VAL A 9 -3.27 -53.80 27.53
N THR A 10 -4.47 -54.36 27.28
CA THR A 10 -5.37 -53.85 26.24
C THR A 10 -5.95 -52.50 26.58
N LEU A 11 -6.27 -52.22 27.85
CA LEU A 11 -6.76 -50.88 28.27
C LEU A 11 -5.66 -49.83 28.21
N LEU A 12 -4.45 -50.15 28.54
CA LEU A 12 -3.30 -49.22 28.44
C LEU A 12 -2.94 -48.92 26.96
N ALA A 13 -2.96 -49.90 26.08
CA ALA A 13 -2.71 -49.73 24.65
C ALA A 13 -3.78 -48.90 23.99
N GLY A 14 -5.06 -49.09 24.36
CA GLY A 14 -6.19 -48.29 23.84
C GLY A 14 -6.14 -46.81 24.29
N GLY A 15 -5.77 -46.57 25.56
CA GLY A 15 -5.67 -45.21 26.12
C GLY A 15 -4.54 -44.40 25.49
N ILE A 16 -3.40 -45.01 25.15
CA ILE A 16 -2.27 -44.34 24.48
C ILE A 16 -2.63 -43.97 23.05
N SER A 17 -3.37 -44.83 22.31
CA SER A 17 -3.78 -44.56 20.92
C SER A 17 -4.76 -43.39 20.81
N ILE A 18 -5.71 -43.24 21.73
CA ILE A 18 -6.69 -42.15 21.74
C ILE A 18 -6.00 -40.84 22.17
N GLY A 19 -5.11 -40.88 23.12
CA GLY A 19 -4.37 -39.70 23.60
C GLY A 19 -3.46 -39.07 22.51
N THR A 20 -2.80 -39.91 21.69
CA THR A 20 -1.94 -39.42 20.61
C THR A 20 -2.74 -38.85 19.45
N ALA A 21 -3.92 -39.37 19.15
CA ALA A 21 -4.81 -38.80 18.11
C ALA A 21 -5.30 -37.39 18.49
N ILE A 22 -5.81 -37.21 19.71
CA ILE A 22 -6.32 -35.93 20.19
C ILE A 22 -5.22 -34.87 20.30
N LEU A 23 -4.02 -35.26 20.75
CA LEU A 23 -2.87 -34.34 20.82
C LEU A 23 -2.34 -33.98 19.42
N GLY A 24 -2.37 -34.92 18.47
CA GLY A 24 -1.97 -34.70 17.09
C GLY A 24 -2.89 -33.72 16.37
N GLU A 25 -4.20 -33.87 16.50
CA GLU A 25 -5.19 -32.96 15.88
C GLU A 25 -5.10 -31.55 16.46
N ARG A 26 -4.94 -31.41 17.78
CA ARG A 26 -4.74 -30.10 18.43
C ARG A 26 -3.43 -29.43 17.98
N TRP A 27 -2.37 -30.19 17.81
CA TRP A 27 -1.08 -29.66 17.37
C TRP A 27 -1.09 -29.23 15.90
N LEU A 28 -1.79 -29.98 15.02
CA LEU A 28 -2.02 -29.62 13.63
C LEU A 28 -2.91 -28.39 13.51
N ALA A 29 -4.01 -28.31 14.25
CA ALA A 29 -4.89 -27.15 14.28
C ALA A 29 -4.19 -25.87 14.77
N HIS A 30 -3.28 -26.00 15.75
CA HIS A 30 -2.44 -24.87 16.19
C HIS A 30 -1.43 -24.43 15.12
N ARG A 31 -0.91 -25.34 14.30
CA ARG A 31 -0.01 -25.01 13.19
C ARG A 31 -0.73 -24.29 12.06
N GLU A 32 -1.94 -24.71 11.70
CA GLU A 32 -2.75 -24.03 10.69
C GLU A 32 -3.15 -22.62 11.14
N SER A 33 -3.59 -22.46 12.38
CA SER A 33 -3.92 -21.14 12.95
C SER A 33 -2.68 -20.21 13.01
N ALA A 34 -1.50 -20.75 13.32
CA ALA A 34 -0.25 -19.99 13.36
C ALA A 34 0.30 -19.66 11.94
N ALA A 35 -0.04 -20.45 10.93
CA ALA A 35 0.32 -20.17 9.54
C ALA A 35 -0.56 -19.06 8.93
N VAL A 36 -1.88 -19.08 9.19
CA VAL A 36 -2.82 -18.06 8.76
C VAL A 36 -2.50 -16.70 9.40
N GLY A 37 -2.12 -16.68 10.68
CA GLY A 37 -1.74 -15.43 11.37
C GLY A 37 -0.42 -14.80 10.89
N ARG A 38 0.50 -15.58 10.31
CA ARG A 38 1.79 -15.08 9.81
C ARG A 38 1.74 -14.51 8.39
N THR A 39 0.77 -14.89 7.59
CA THR A 39 0.60 -14.36 6.22
C THR A 39 -0.20 -13.07 6.18
N ALA A 40 -0.99 -12.76 7.19
CA ALA A 40 -1.81 -11.53 7.23
C ALA A 40 -1.00 -10.26 7.55
N GLY A 41 0.21 -10.37 8.09
CA GLY A 41 1.00 -9.21 8.56
C GLY A 41 1.93 -8.56 7.54
N SER A 42 2.15 -9.14 6.35
CA SER A 42 3.13 -8.65 5.38
C SER A 42 2.60 -8.48 3.95
N ALA A 43 1.38 -8.89 3.65
CA ALA A 43 0.80 -8.70 2.32
C ALA A 43 0.46 -7.22 2.10
N GLN A 44 1.01 -6.63 1.03
CA GLN A 44 0.65 -5.29 0.60
C GLN A 44 -0.82 -5.25 0.20
N LEU A 45 -1.54 -4.18 0.60
CA LEU A 45 -2.91 -3.95 0.19
C LEU A 45 -2.96 -3.77 -1.33
N GLN A 46 -3.84 -4.52 -1.99
CA GLN A 46 -4.05 -4.45 -3.43
C GLN A 46 -5.23 -3.56 -3.81
N SER A 47 -6.05 -3.16 -2.83
CA SER A 47 -7.20 -2.28 -3.03
C SER A 47 -7.15 -1.10 -2.07
N LEU A 48 -7.84 -0.02 -2.45
CA LEU A 48 -8.05 1.16 -1.61
C LEU A 48 -8.81 0.72 -0.35
N PRO A 49 -8.20 0.84 0.83
CA PRO A 49 -8.90 0.55 2.07
C PRO A 49 -9.77 1.72 2.50
N ASP A 50 -10.74 1.44 3.34
CA ASP A 50 -11.44 2.48 4.06
C ASP A 50 -10.48 3.17 5.03
N PHE A 51 -10.37 4.48 4.91
CA PHE A 51 -9.67 5.33 5.87
C PHE A 51 -10.47 6.59 6.14
N ARG A 52 -10.18 7.22 7.27
CA ARG A 52 -10.78 8.47 7.69
C ARG A 52 -9.69 9.36 8.28
N LEU A 53 -9.57 10.58 7.74
CA LEU A 53 -8.58 11.56 8.18
C LEU A 53 -9.19 12.95 8.20
N PRO A 54 -8.79 13.82 9.13
CA PRO A 54 -9.25 15.20 9.14
C PRO A 54 -8.62 16.02 8.01
N ASP A 55 -9.41 16.91 7.43
CA ASP A 55 -8.91 17.98 6.58
C ASP A 55 -8.31 19.13 7.42
N LEU A 56 -7.82 20.19 6.77
CA LEU A 56 -7.23 21.36 7.43
C LEU A 56 -8.19 22.13 8.33
N SER A 57 -9.52 21.91 8.19
CA SER A 57 -10.54 22.49 9.06
C SER A 57 -10.89 21.58 10.25
N GLY A 58 -10.32 20.39 10.32
CA GLY A 58 -10.64 19.35 11.29
C GLY A 58 -11.85 18.50 10.93
N ARG A 59 -12.44 18.68 9.73
CA ARG A 59 -13.57 17.88 9.27
C ARG A 59 -13.09 16.54 8.77
N GLU A 60 -13.72 15.46 9.21
CA GLU A 60 -13.41 14.10 8.81
C GLU A 60 -13.77 13.85 7.33
N VAL A 61 -12.80 13.36 6.56
CA VAL A 61 -12.95 12.96 5.16
C VAL A 61 -12.64 11.48 5.05
N THR A 62 -13.49 10.74 4.34
CA THR A 62 -13.33 9.30 4.12
C THR A 62 -12.85 9.00 2.71
N SER A 63 -12.17 7.87 2.53
CA SER A 63 -11.71 7.42 1.20
C SER A 63 -12.84 7.27 0.19
N SER A 64 -14.05 6.97 0.64
CA SER A 64 -15.26 6.86 -0.21
C SER A 64 -15.65 8.15 -0.94
N ALA A 65 -15.18 9.32 -0.49
CA ALA A 65 -15.40 10.60 -1.18
C ALA A 65 -14.84 10.61 -2.61
N TRP A 66 -13.91 9.71 -2.92
CA TRP A 66 -13.27 9.62 -4.24
C TRP A 66 -13.56 8.31 -4.96
N ALA A 67 -14.62 7.59 -4.56
CA ALA A 67 -15.03 6.36 -5.22
C ALA A 67 -15.29 6.61 -6.72
N GLY A 68 -14.83 5.69 -7.57
CA GLY A 68 -14.99 5.78 -9.02
C GLY A 68 -13.97 6.68 -9.74
N LYS A 69 -13.04 7.32 -9.00
CA LYS A 69 -11.95 8.12 -9.59
C LYS A 69 -10.64 7.35 -9.60
N VAL A 70 -9.74 7.67 -10.52
CA VAL A 70 -8.32 7.35 -10.39
C VAL A 70 -7.79 8.22 -9.27
N LEU A 71 -7.39 7.58 -8.15
CA LEU A 71 -6.99 8.28 -6.93
C LEU A 71 -5.47 8.22 -6.75
N VAL A 72 -4.86 9.39 -6.60
CA VAL A 72 -3.44 9.53 -6.25
C VAL A 72 -3.33 9.98 -4.80
N LEU A 73 -2.83 9.12 -3.92
CA LEU A 73 -2.48 9.50 -2.56
C LEU A 73 -0.99 9.82 -2.51
N ASN A 74 -0.64 11.02 -2.10
CA ASN A 74 0.73 11.46 -1.89
C ASN A 74 0.96 11.77 -0.42
N TYR A 75 1.87 11.02 0.21
CA TYR A 75 2.31 11.25 1.59
C TYR A 75 3.50 12.19 1.56
N TRP A 76 3.41 13.31 2.27
CA TRP A 76 4.38 14.39 2.24
C TRP A 76 4.49 15.13 3.56
N ALA A 77 5.43 16.08 3.67
CA ALA A 77 5.54 17.02 4.79
C ALA A 77 6.15 18.35 4.33
N SER A 78 5.86 19.44 5.03
CA SER A 78 6.39 20.77 4.71
C SER A 78 7.90 20.89 4.90
N TRP A 79 8.47 20.08 5.78
CA TRP A 79 9.91 20.00 6.05
C TRP A 79 10.68 19.02 5.14
N CYS A 80 10.01 18.39 4.15
CA CYS A 80 10.58 17.36 3.28
C CYS A 80 10.97 17.96 1.91
N PRO A 81 12.24 18.32 1.64
CA PRO A 81 12.62 19.00 0.41
C PRO A 81 12.27 18.23 -0.88
N PRO A 82 12.46 16.90 -1.00
CA PRO A 82 12.03 16.19 -2.20
C PRO A 82 10.51 16.22 -2.39
N CYS A 83 9.71 16.22 -1.30
CA CYS A 83 8.26 16.35 -1.38
C CYS A 83 7.86 17.67 -2.04
N LEU A 84 8.52 18.76 -1.61
CA LEU A 84 8.21 20.12 -2.12
C LEU A 84 8.54 20.27 -3.60
N ARG A 85 9.56 19.57 -4.10
CA ARG A 85 9.94 19.63 -5.52
C ARG A 85 8.90 18.98 -6.44
N GLU A 86 8.18 17.95 -5.97
CA GLU A 86 7.18 17.26 -6.81
C GLU A 86 5.79 17.92 -6.78
N ILE A 87 5.47 18.73 -5.76
CA ILE A 87 4.17 19.39 -5.61
C ILE A 87 3.75 20.19 -6.85
N PRO A 88 4.60 21.05 -7.47
CA PRO A 88 4.22 21.80 -8.67
C PRO A 88 3.80 20.90 -9.86
N MET A 89 4.39 19.73 -9.99
CA MET A 89 4.01 18.74 -11.00
C MET A 89 2.64 18.16 -10.69
N MET A 90 2.37 17.82 -9.43
CA MET A 90 1.05 17.29 -9.01
C MET A 90 -0.07 18.29 -9.19
N ILE A 91 0.18 19.58 -8.91
CA ILE A 91 -0.77 20.68 -9.17
C ILE A 91 -1.16 20.72 -10.67
N ARG A 92 -0.16 20.69 -11.56
CA ARG A 92 -0.41 20.69 -13.01
C ARG A 92 -1.15 19.43 -13.47
N ALA A 93 -0.79 18.27 -12.91
CA ALA A 93 -1.47 17.02 -13.24
C ALA A 93 -2.93 17.02 -12.76
N GLN A 94 -3.20 17.50 -11.54
CA GLN A 94 -4.56 17.66 -11.03
C GLN A 94 -5.39 18.58 -11.94
N GLU A 95 -4.86 19.73 -12.33
CA GLU A 95 -5.54 20.68 -13.18
C GLU A 95 -5.90 20.08 -14.55
N SER A 96 -4.95 19.38 -15.18
CA SER A 96 -5.12 18.84 -16.53
C SER A 96 -5.97 17.56 -16.58
N LEU A 97 -6.03 16.78 -15.50
CA LEU A 97 -6.65 15.45 -15.48
C LEU A 97 -7.89 15.34 -14.59
N HIS A 98 -8.26 16.40 -13.87
CA HIS A 98 -9.42 16.38 -12.97
C HIS A 98 -10.72 16.01 -13.71
N GLU A 99 -10.97 16.63 -14.88
CA GLU A 99 -12.16 16.34 -15.70
C GLU A 99 -12.14 14.93 -16.30
N ARG A 100 -10.96 14.33 -16.42
CA ARG A 100 -10.80 12.94 -16.85
C ARG A 100 -11.01 11.93 -15.73
N GLY A 101 -11.38 12.39 -14.52
CA GLY A 101 -11.67 11.54 -13.37
C GLY A 101 -10.45 11.20 -12.51
N VAL A 102 -9.35 11.95 -12.60
CA VAL A 102 -8.20 11.83 -11.70
C VAL A 102 -8.38 12.76 -10.50
N GLN A 103 -8.06 12.26 -9.32
CA GLN A 103 -8.07 13.04 -8.09
C GLN A 103 -6.78 12.82 -7.31
N PHE A 104 -6.06 13.90 -7.03
CA PHE A 104 -4.95 13.92 -6.09
C PHE A 104 -5.44 14.22 -4.68
N VAL A 105 -4.81 13.61 -3.70
CA VAL A 105 -5.03 13.86 -2.26
C VAL A 105 -3.68 13.82 -1.56
N GLY A 106 -3.29 14.91 -0.92
CA GLY A 106 -2.10 14.98 -0.08
C GLY A 106 -2.43 14.48 1.32
N ILE A 107 -1.63 13.57 1.85
CA ILE A 107 -1.67 13.18 3.27
C ILE A 107 -0.42 13.75 3.93
N ALA A 108 -0.59 14.84 4.66
CA ALA A 108 0.50 15.55 5.31
C ALA A 108 0.87 14.87 6.65
N LEU A 109 2.07 14.33 6.74
CA LEU A 109 2.64 13.79 8.00
C LEU A 109 3.37 14.92 8.74
N ASP A 110 2.60 15.91 9.19
CA ASP A 110 3.09 17.13 9.75
C ASP A 110 2.08 17.77 10.71
N ARG A 111 2.47 18.83 11.40
CA ARG A 111 1.57 19.63 12.23
C ARG A 111 0.61 20.44 11.34
N VAL A 112 -0.65 20.51 11.74
CA VAL A 112 -1.67 21.23 10.96
C VAL A 112 -1.31 22.70 10.71
N GLU A 113 -0.68 23.37 11.68
CA GLU A 113 -0.26 24.77 11.58
C GLU A 113 0.84 24.96 10.53
N ASP A 114 1.82 24.04 10.47
CA ASP A 114 2.92 24.09 9.52
C ASP A 114 2.40 23.82 8.09
N VAL A 115 1.47 22.88 7.94
CA VAL A 115 0.79 22.62 6.66
C VAL A 115 -0.04 23.82 6.21
N LYS A 116 -0.80 24.46 7.11
CA LYS A 116 -1.56 25.67 6.79
C LYS A 116 -0.65 26.82 6.35
N SER A 117 0.47 27.02 7.05
CA SER A 117 1.45 28.05 6.70
C SER A 117 2.04 27.81 5.31
N PHE A 118 2.40 26.55 5.02
CA PHE A 118 2.92 26.17 3.71
C PHE A 118 1.88 26.41 2.60
N ILE A 119 0.63 25.98 2.78
CA ILE A 119 -0.42 26.13 1.77
C ILE A 119 -0.84 27.59 1.55
N ALA A 120 -0.70 28.45 2.58
CA ALA A 120 -0.94 29.89 2.44
C ALA A 120 0.09 30.55 1.50
N GLU A 121 1.33 30.04 1.50
CA GLU A 121 2.41 30.51 0.61
C GLU A 121 2.37 29.81 -0.77
N TYR A 122 2.08 28.52 -0.77
CA TYR A 122 2.05 27.64 -1.96
C TYR A 122 0.69 26.93 -2.09
N PRO A 123 -0.33 27.58 -2.64
CA PRO A 123 -1.68 27.02 -2.73
C PRO A 123 -1.74 25.72 -3.53
N LEU A 124 -2.35 24.70 -2.96
CA LEU A 124 -2.61 23.41 -3.60
C LEU A 124 -4.03 23.41 -4.17
N ASN A 125 -4.22 22.83 -5.37
CA ASN A 125 -5.52 22.72 -6.04
C ASN A 125 -6.20 21.35 -5.81
N TYR A 126 -5.75 20.60 -4.80
CA TYR A 126 -6.29 19.31 -4.40
C TYR A 126 -6.41 19.21 -2.87
N PRO A 127 -7.28 18.32 -2.35
CA PRO A 127 -7.48 18.14 -0.92
C PRO A 127 -6.20 17.74 -0.18
N VAL A 128 -6.02 18.32 1.01
CA VAL A 128 -4.97 17.94 1.94
C VAL A 128 -5.61 17.45 3.23
N LEU A 129 -5.21 16.25 3.65
CA LEU A 129 -5.59 15.63 4.90
C LEU A 129 -4.41 15.60 5.84
N ILE A 130 -4.68 15.70 7.14
CA ILE A 130 -3.65 15.59 8.17
C ILE A 130 -3.50 14.13 8.56
N GLY A 131 -2.30 13.60 8.37
CA GLY A 131 -1.96 12.23 8.71
C GLY A 131 -1.86 12.01 10.22
N ASN A 132 -2.10 10.78 10.62
CA ASN A 132 -2.03 10.28 11.98
C ASN A 132 -1.25 8.95 12.00
N PRO A 133 -0.98 8.30 13.15
CA PRO A 133 -0.26 7.03 13.21
C PRO A 133 -0.89 5.92 12.35
N GLU A 134 -2.22 5.87 12.24
CA GLU A 134 -2.94 4.89 11.42
C GLU A 134 -2.66 5.12 9.93
N SER A 135 -2.53 6.38 9.48
CA SER A 135 -2.20 6.70 8.10
C SER A 135 -0.75 6.35 7.74
N VAL A 136 0.18 6.42 8.71
CA VAL A 136 1.56 5.95 8.54
C VAL A 136 1.58 4.43 8.37
N GLU A 137 0.84 3.70 9.21
CA GLU A 137 0.71 2.25 9.09
C GLU A 137 0.00 1.86 7.78
N LEU A 138 -1.00 2.64 7.34
CA LEU A 138 -1.64 2.48 6.05
C LEU A 138 -0.62 2.62 4.91
N SER A 139 0.22 3.65 4.93
CA SER A 139 1.28 3.84 3.91
C SER A 139 2.20 2.61 3.85
N ARG A 140 2.59 2.05 5.00
CA ARG A 140 3.41 0.84 5.09
C ARG A 140 2.74 -0.35 4.41
N ARG A 141 1.45 -0.57 4.66
CA ARG A 141 0.65 -1.63 4.02
C ARG A 141 0.43 -1.39 2.53
N LEU A 142 0.48 -0.14 2.07
CA LEU A 142 0.41 0.23 0.65
C LEU A 142 1.76 0.13 -0.07
N GLY A 143 2.86 -0.16 0.64
CA GLY A 143 4.16 -0.41 0.04
C GLY A 143 5.31 0.45 0.56
N ASN A 144 5.04 1.45 1.41
CA ASN A 144 6.05 2.29 2.03
C ASN A 144 6.73 1.57 3.22
N ARG A 145 7.44 0.49 2.94
CA ARG A 145 8.04 -0.36 3.98
C ARG A 145 9.04 0.37 4.87
N LEU A 146 9.71 1.37 4.34
CA LEU A 146 10.72 2.17 5.05
C LEU A 146 10.11 3.43 5.69
N GLN A 147 8.81 3.67 5.51
CA GLN A 147 8.11 4.85 6.00
C GLN A 147 8.79 6.17 5.58
N GLY A 148 9.40 6.17 4.38
CA GLY A 148 10.06 7.32 3.80
C GLY A 148 9.08 8.30 3.15
N LEU A 149 9.52 9.54 2.95
CA LEU A 149 8.82 10.60 2.24
C LEU A 149 9.69 11.12 1.08
N PRO A 150 9.03 11.54 -0.02
CA PRO A 150 7.61 11.36 -0.34
C PRO A 150 7.26 9.89 -0.64
N PHE A 151 5.97 9.56 -0.54
CA PHE A 151 5.46 8.27 -0.98
C PHE A 151 4.17 8.47 -1.75
N THR A 152 4.13 7.98 -2.98
CA THR A 152 2.97 8.10 -3.88
C THR A 152 2.38 6.73 -4.16
N VAL A 153 1.05 6.62 -4.09
CA VAL A 153 0.31 5.42 -4.48
C VAL A 153 -0.87 5.80 -5.36
N ILE A 154 -1.09 5.03 -6.44
CA ILE A 154 -2.17 5.27 -7.40
C ILE A 154 -3.13 4.08 -7.38
N PHE A 155 -4.42 4.40 -7.33
CA PHE A 155 -5.52 3.46 -7.47
C PHE A 155 -6.30 3.77 -8.74
N ASP A 156 -6.71 2.74 -9.47
CA ASP A 156 -7.63 2.89 -10.61
C ASP A 156 -9.05 3.22 -10.14
N ALA A 157 -9.94 3.54 -11.08
CA ALA A 157 -11.34 3.88 -10.79
C ALA A 157 -12.13 2.75 -10.10
N ARG A 158 -11.61 1.51 -10.07
CA ARG A 158 -12.18 0.37 -9.35
C ARG A 158 -11.58 0.23 -7.95
N GLY A 159 -10.73 1.17 -7.53
CA GLY A 159 -10.03 1.14 -6.27
C GLY A 159 -8.89 0.12 -6.20
N ARG A 160 -8.44 -0.48 -7.30
CA ARG A 160 -7.28 -1.38 -7.31
C ARG A 160 -6.00 -0.57 -7.30
N ARG A 161 -5.06 -0.93 -6.45
CA ARG A 161 -3.73 -0.31 -6.45
C ARG A 161 -2.97 -0.73 -7.71
N VAL A 162 -2.59 0.24 -8.53
CA VAL A 162 -1.89 0.02 -9.79
C VAL A 162 -0.43 0.46 -9.74
N PHE A 163 -0.08 1.36 -8.82
CA PHE A 163 1.28 1.87 -8.66
C PHE A 163 1.59 2.24 -7.21
N SER A 164 2.84 2.12 -6.80
CA SER A 164 3.37 2.72 -5.57
C SER A 164 4.86 3.02 -5.72
N HIS A 165 5.28 4.20 -5.25
CA HIS A 165 6.65 4.67 -5.35
C HIS A 165 7.06 5.39 -4.08
N MET A 166 8.25 5.11 -3.57
CA MET A 166 8.88 5.83 -2.48
C MET A 166 10.03 6.68 -3.02
N GLY A 167 10.08 7.92 -2.61
CA GLY A 167 11.01 8.93 -3.10
C GLY A 167 10.37 9.86 -4.12
N GLU A 168 11.14 10.86 -4.56
CA GLU A 168 10.69 11.86 -5.52
C GLU A 168 10.29 11.21 -6.86
N LEU A 169 9.09 11.53 -7.33
CA LEU A 169 8.52 11.00 -8.57
C LEU A 169 8.70 12.02 -9.70
N GLY A 170 9.26 11.58 -10.83
CA GLY A 170 9.41 12.44 -12.01
C GLY A 170 8.11 12.60 -12.81
N ALA A 171 8.00 13.70 -13.55
CA ALA A 171 6.80 14.04 -14.31
C ALA A 171 6.42 12.97 -15.36
N ASP A 172 7.41 12.45 -16.10
CA ASP A 172 7.17 11.44 -17.14
C ASP A 172 6.67 10.13 -16.55
N ALA A 173 7.22 9.73 -15.39
CA ALA A 173 6.80 8.53 -14.68
C ALA A 173 5.36 8.68 -14.15
N LEU A 174 5.03 9.82 -13.54
CA LEU A 174 3.67 10.11 -13.08
C LEU A 174 2.68 10.08 -14.26
N ALA A 175 3.00 10.76 -15.36
CA ALA A 175 2.13 10.82 -16.55
C ALA A 175 1.87 9.42 -17.11
N ALA A 176 2.90 8.59 -17.27
CA ALA A 176 2.77 7.22 -17.78
C ALA A 176 1.86 6.35 -16.89
N GLU A 177 2.01 6.45 -15.56
CA GLU A 177 1.20 5.67 -14.63
C GLU A 177 -0.25 6.16 -14.56
N LEU A 178 -0.50 7.48 -14.70
CA LEU A 178 -1.85 8.03 -14.77
C LEU A 178 -2.56 7.62 -16.06
N ASP A 179 -1.87 7.67 -17.22
CA ASP A 179 -2.44 7.21 -18.48
C ASP A 179 -2.78 5.71 -18.43
N ALA A 180 -1.92 4.89 -17.84
CA ALA A 180 -2.21 3.48 -17.63
C ALA A 180 -3.41 3.25 -16.67
N ALA A 181 -3.53 4.02 -15.61
CA ALA A 181 -4.64 3.94 -14.65
C ALA A 181 -5.98 4.38 -15.26
N LEU A 182 -5.96 5.32 -16.20
CA LEU A 182 -7.13 5.78 -16.97
C LEU A 182 -7.59 4.80 -18.06
N GLY A 183 -6.93 3.65 -18.22
CA GLY A 183 -7.25 2.64 -19.23
C GLY A 183 -6.46 2.79 -20.52
N GLY A 184 -5.44 3.65 -20.57
CA GLY A 184 -4.45 3.69 -21.64
C GLY A 184 -3.64 2.39 -21.72
N THR A 185 -3.24 2.00 -22.90
CA THR A 185 -2.32 0.87 -23.09
C THR A 185 -0.97 1.26 -22.48
N ARG A 186 -0.49 0.52 -21.48
CA ARG A 186 0.83 0.77 -20.91
C ARG A 186 1.88 0.59 -21.99
N THR A 187 2.41 1.69 -22.49
CA THR A 187 3.58 1.65 -23.40
C THR A 187 4.76 1.21 -22.55
N GLN A 188 5.19 -0.05 -22.67
CA GLN A 188 6.40 -0.51 -22.02
C GLN A 188 7.55 0.40 -22.46
N PRO A 189 8.40 0.89 -21.53
CA PRO A 189 9.63 1.55 -21.92
C PRO A 189 10.39 0.59 -22.83
N ARG A 190 10.67 1.02 -24.05
CA ARG A 190 11.46 0.26 -25.00
C ARG A 190 12.78 -0.06 -24.32
N ALA A 191 13.02 -1.36 -24.03
CA ALA A 191 14.33 -1.80 -23.58
C ALA A 191 15.34 -1.27 -24.62
N ILE A 192 16.30 -0.48 -24.13
CA ILE A 192 17.40 -0.01 -24.96
C ILE A 192 18.16 -1.28 -25.36
N GLU A 193 17.88 -1.73 -26.57
CA GLU A 193 18.59 -2.81 -27.21
C GLU A 193 20.07 -2.39 -27.28
N SER A 194 20.87 -2.97 -26.41
CA SER A 194 22.32 -2.79 -26.41
C SER A 194 22.85 -3.16 -27.79
N ALA A 195 23.17 -2.12 -28.59
CA ALA A 195 23.80 -2.27 -29.87
C ALA A 195 25.02 -3.17 -29.75
N GLN A 196 24.91 -4.37 -30.29
CA GLN A 196 26.02 -5.27 -30.54
C GLN A 196 27.00 -4.54 -31.45
N ARG A 197 28.15 -4.18 -30.92
CA ARG A 197 29.30 -3.77 -31.75
C ARG A 197 29.71 -4.96 -32.61
N PRO A 198 29.80 -4.80 -33.93
CA PRO A 198 30.42 -5.82 -34.75
C PRO A 198 31.91 -5.88 -34.40
N LYS A 199 32.39 -7.08 -34.05
CA LYS A 199 33.82 -7.38 -33.99
C LYS A 199 34.35 -7.40 -35.43
N THR A 200 35.12 -6.39 -35.81
CA THR A 200 36.00 -6.45 -36.99
C THR A 200 37.19 -7.30 -36.64
N SER A 201 37.27 -8.45 -37.29
CA SER A 201 38.46 -9.28 -37.41
C SER A 201 39.38 -8.71 -38.50
N SER A 202 40.62 -8.51 -38.20
CA SER A 202 41.80 -8.59 -39.08
C SER A 202 42.99 -8.94 -38.25
#